data_4d44339a50a2076712d826164eb1a0cb
#
_entry.id   4d44339a50a2076712d826164eb1a0cb
#
_cell.length_a   1.000
_cell.length_b   1.000
_cell.length_c   1.000
_cell.angle_alpha   90.00
_cell.angle_beta   90.00
_cell.angle_gamma   90.00
#
_symmetry.space_group_name_H-M   'P 1'
#
loop_
_entity.id
_entity.type
_entity.pdbx_description
1 polymer ?
#
loop_
_entity_poly.entity_id
_entity_poly.type
_entity_poly.pdbx_seq_one_letter_code
_entity_poly.pdbx_strand_id
1 'polypeptide(L)'
;MQEIINRAKELLADGTVVRVLGWRIGDLPYNPEPSYFETAEDLEKNFVYDGFCGANLSKYMIEGSKLEGKTLVFLKPCDTYSFNQLIKENRVDREKAYIIGVGCKGKLDVEKIKSQGIKGILSISGAEIEGDAETLTVNTLYGDKTVAYKDAMLERCHVCKGKEHMIFDEEIGESKDTKDADRFAEVEKIEAMKPEEKFAYFQKELSKCIRCNACRNVCPACSCRKCVFDSTKFDSAQKANADSFEEKMFHIIRAFHVAGRCTDCGECSRVCPQGIPLHLFNRKFIKDIDEFYGDYQAGADAESKGPLTSFTFGDVEPGVTGGRR
;
A
#
# COMPACT_ATOMS: atom_id res chain seq x y z
N MET A 1 18.07 -11.51 3.06
CA MET A 1 18.51 -10.24 2.41
C MET A 1 19.63 -10.47 1.42
N GLN A 2 20.69 -11.20 1.78
CA GLN A 2 21.85 -11.42 0.89
C GLN A 2 21.48 -12.14 -0.42
N GLU A 3 20.59 -13.11 -0.37
CA GLU A 3 20.07 -13.82 -1.55
C GLU A 3 19.41 -12.86 -2.55
N ILE A 4 18.57 -11.94 -2.07
CA ILE A 4 17.91 -10.91 -2.88
C ILE A 4 18.95 -10.01 -3.57
N ILE A 5 19.97 -9.57 -2.83
CA ILE A 5 21.05 -8.72 -3.36
C ILE A 5 21.86 -9.49 -4.41
N ASN A 6 22.23 -10.73 -4.12
CA ASN A 6 23.04 -11.55 -5.05
C ASN A 6 22.28 -11.77 -6.36
N ARG A 7 20.99 -12.13 -6.28
CA ARG A 7 20.19 -12.36 -7.49
C ARG A 7 20.05 -11.09 -8.33
N ALA A 8 19.82 -9.96 -7.69
CA ALA A 8 19.75 -8.67 -8.40
C ALA A 8 21.07 -8.29 -9.07
N LYS A 9 22.23 -8.58 -8.43
CA LYS A 9 23.56 -8.37 -9.02
C LYS A 9 23.80 -9.24 -10.24
N GLU A 10 23.38 -10.51 -10.21
CA GLU A 10 23.45 -11.40 -11.36
C GLU A 10 22.67 -10.87 -12.55
N LEU A 11 21.41 -10.46 -12.35
CA LEU A 11 20.54 -9.92 -13.39
C LEU A 11 21.03 -8.58 -13.98
N LEU A 12 21.72 -7.77 -13.18
CA LEU A 12 22.41 -6.57 -13.67
C LEU A 12 23.65 -6.92 -14.48
N ALA A 13 24.42 -7.90 -14.03
CA ALA A 13 25.70 -8.29 -14.67
C ALA A 13 25.48 -8.97 -16.02
N ASP A 14 24.44 -9.78 -16.17
CA ASP A 14 24.12 -10.47 -17.43
C ASP A 14 23.30 -9.61 -18.40
N GLY A 15 22.89 -8.40 -17.99
CA GLY A 15 22.15 -7.46 -18.82
C GLY A 15 20.65 -7.78 -18.97
N THR A 16 20.12 -8.75 -18.23
CA THR A 16 18.68 -9.05 -18.20
C THR A 16 17.88 -7.82 -17.75
N VAL A 17 18.43 -7.06 -16.80
CA VAL A 17 17.89 -5.79 -16.34
C VAL A 17 18.96 -4.70 -16.35
N VAL A 18 18.56 -3.46 -16.50
CA VAL A 18 19.49 -2.31 -16.52
C VAL A 18 19.44 -1.50 -15.22
N ARG A 19 18.46 -1.77 -14.37
CA ARG A 19 18.29 -1.13 -13.06
C ARG A 19 17.42 -1.98 -12.15
N VAL A 20 17.49 -1.69 -10.86
CA VAL A 20 16.71 -2.34 -9.80
C VAL A 20 15.89 -1.30 -9.06
N LEU A 21 14.58 -1.53 -8.92
CA LEU A 21 13.70 -0.78 -8.04
C LEU A 21 13.52 -1.54 -6.72
N GLY A 22 13.99 -0.95 -5.65
CA GLY A 22 13.99 -1.55 -4.33
C GLY A 22 13.83 -0.52 -3.21
N TRP A 23 14.19 -0.92 -1.99
CA TRP A 23 14.20 -0.03 -0.84
C TRP A 23 15.64 0.33 -0.50
N ARG A 24 15.90 1.61 -0.37
CA ARG A 24 17.19 2.18 0.05
C ARG A 24 17.14 2.49 1.53
N ILE A 25 18.26 2.30 2.20
CA ILE A 25 18.46 2.76 3.58
C ILE A 25 18.21 4.28 3.62
N GLY A 26 17.26 4.70 4.44
CA GLY A 26 16.94 6.10 4.68
C GLY A 26 17.79 6.71 5.79
N ASP A 27 17.57 8.00 6.07
CA ASP A 27 18.26 8.72 7.16
C ASP A 27 17.94 8.14 8.56
N LEU A 28 16.79 7.50 8.70
CA LEU A 28 16.34 6.85 9.93
C LEU A 28 16.22 5.32 9.70
N PRO A 29 16.59 4.51 10.70
CA PRO A 29 16.61 3.05 10.57
C PRO A 29 15.24 2.41 10.28
N TYR A 30 14.16 3.16 10.51
CA TYR A 30 12.79 2.72 10.32
C TYR A 30 12.09 3.41 9.14
N ASN A 31 12.85 4.08 8.26
CA ASN A 31 12.29 4.81 7.11
C ASN A 31 13.00 4.48 5.79
N PRO A 32 13.00 3.19 5.35
CA PRO A 32 13.52 2.85 4.03
C PRO A 32 12.70 3.51 2.93
N GLU A 33 13.38 3.96 1.86
CA GLU A 33 12.78 4.72 0.77
C GLU A 33 12.82 3.95 -0.56
N PRO A 34 11.73 3.98 -1.36
CA PRO A 34 11.77 3.47 -2.73
C PRO A 34 12.83 4.16 -3.56
N SER A 35 13.71 3.39 -4.21
CA SER A 35 14.82 3.93 -4.97
C SER A 35 15.21 3.04 -6.14
N TYR A 36 15.80 3.64 -7.17
CA TYR A 36 16.45 2.93 -8.25
C TYR A 36 17.94 2.74 -7.94
N PHE A 37 18.46 1.56 -8.28
CA PHE A 37 19.87 1.19 -8.23
C PHE A 37 20.31 0.81 -9.64
N GLU A 38 21.39 1.39 -10.13
CA GLU A 38 21.93 1.14 -11.47
C GLU A 38 23.24 0.37 -11.44
N THR A 39 23.86 0.24 -10.27
CA THR A 39 25.12 -0.49 -10.09
C THR A 39 25.05 -1.50 -8.97
N ALA A 40 25.81 -2.59 -9.12
CA ALA A 40 25.92 -3.63 -8.10
C ALA A 40 26.52 -3.10 -6.78
N GLU A 41 27.42 -2.12 -6.85
CA GLU A 41 28.06 -1.51 -5.69
C GLU A 41 27.05 -0.68 -4.88
N ASP A 42 26.23 0.14 -5.55
CA ASP A 42 25.20 0.94 -4.90
C ASP A 42 24.13 0.05 -4.24
N LEU A 43 23.75 -1.02 -4.94
CA LEU A 43 22.81 -2.01 -4.43
C LEU A 43 23.35 -2.68 -3.16
N GLU A 44 24.59 -3.17 -3.20
CA GLU A 44 25.21 -3.87 -2.06
C GLU A 44 25.35 -2.99 -0.82
N LYS A 45 25.65 -1.71 -1.03
CA LYS A 45 25.87 -0.75 0.05
C LYS A 45 24.58 -0.20 0.66
N ASN A 46 23.57 0.03 -0.15
CA ASN A 46 22.44 0.86 0.24
C ASN A 46 21.08 0.16 0.18
N PHE A 47 20.99 -1.06 -0.37
CA PHE A 47 19.72 -1.80 -0.39
C PHE A 47 19.38 -2.37 0.98
N VAL A 48 18.12 -2.32 1.33
CA VAL A 48 17.57 -2.95 2.54
C VAL A 48 16.25 -3.63 2.24
N TYR A 49 16.01 -4.76 2.88
CA TYR A 49 14.68 -5.38 2.94
C TYR A 49 14.43 -5.95 4.33
N ASP A 50 13.61 -5.25 5.11
CA ASP A 50 13.28 -5.57 6.50
C ASP A 50 11.80 -5.30 6.80
N GLY A 51 11.43 -5.33 8.07
CA GLY A 51 10.08 -5.07 8.56
C GLY A 51 9.57 -3.66 8.23
N PHE A 52 10.44 -2.67 8.04
CA PHE A 52 10.05 -1.29 7.72
C PHE A 52 9.89 -1.02 6.23
N CYS A 53 10.23 -1.96 5.35
CA CYS A 53 10.03 -1.86 3.90
C CYS A 53 8.55 -1.96 3.51
N GLY A 54 7.73 -1.07 4.07
CA GLY A 54 6.28 -1.02 3.88
C GLY A 54 5.84 -0.50 2.51
N ALA A 55 6.62 0.39 1.87
CA ALA A 55 6.25 1.05 0.62
C ALA A 55 5.85 0.05 -0.49
N ASN A 56 4.79 0.36 -1.23
CA ASN A 56 4.36 -0.41 -2.39
C ASN A 56 5.13 0.07 -3.63
N LEU A 57 6.05 -0.76 -4.13
CA LEU A 57 6.92 -0.40 -5.24
C LEU A 57 6.20 -0.38 -6.60
N SER A 58 5.04 -1.03 -6.74
CA SER A 58 4.30 -1.08 -8.01
C SER A 58 4.01 0.31 -8.58
N LYS A 59 3.71 1.29 -7.70
CA LYS A 59 3.43 2.67 -8.10
C LYS A 59 4.59 3.31 -8.86
N TYR A 60 5.81 3.03 -8.45
CA TYR A 60 7.03 3.62 -9.03
C TYR A 60 7.35 3.05 -10.41
N MET A 61 6.84 1.85 -10.72
CA MET A 61 6.98 1.27 -12.06
C MET A 61 6.21 2.02 -13.16
N ILE A 62 5.29 2.93 -12.82
CA ILE A 62 4.67 3.82 -13.80
C ILE A 62 5.73 4.69 -14.50
N GLU A 63 6.72 5.19 -13.76
CA GLU A 63 7.85 5.91 -14.35
C GLU A 63 8.91 4.95 -14.88
N GLY A 64 9.18 3.85 -14.15
CA GLY A 64 10.13 2.81 -14.58
C GLY A 64 9.82 2.24 -15.97
N SER A 65 8.54 2.05 -16.29
CA SER A 65 8.11 1.53 -17.62
C SER A 65 8.36 2.51 -18.77
N LYS A 66 8.58 3.79 -18.50
CA LYS A 66 8.88 4.80 -19.53
C LYS A 66 10.36 4.87 -19.87
N LEU A 67 11.20 4.29 -19.01
CA LEU A 67 12.64 4.31 -19.18
C LEU A 67 13.09 3.21 -20.15
N GLU A 68 14.27 3.39 -20.76
CA GLU A 68 14.88 2.36 -21.61
C GLU A 68 15.33 1.16 -20.77
N GLY A 69 15.25 -0.03 -21.38
CA GLY A 69 15.60 -1.30 -20.77
C GLY A 69 14.57 -1.83 -19.76
N LYS A 70 14.82 -3.01 -19.22
CA LYS A 70 13.98 -3.69 -18.27
C LYS A 70 14.40 -3.33 -16.84
N THR A 71 13.44 -3.11 -15.97
CA THR A 71 13.67 -2.81 -14.55
C THR A 71 13.33 -4.03 -13.70
N LEU A 72 14.27 -4.49 -12.87
CA LEU A 72 13.96 -5.42 -11.77
C LEU A 72 13.14 -4.67 -10.71
N VAL A 73 12.05 -5.26 -10.26
CA VAL A 73 11.26 -4.73 -9.14
C VAL A 73 10.97 -5.83 -8.12
N PHE A 74 11.19 -5.51 -6.85
CA PHE A 74 10.83 -6.39 -5.75
C PHE A 74 9.41 -6.12 -5.31
N LEU A 75 8.55 -7.13 -5.31
CA LEU A 75 7.15 -7.01 -4.92
C LEU A 75 6.81 -7.96 -3.77
N LYS A 76 6.22 -7.41 -2.71
CA LYS A 76 5.56 -8.21 -1.68
C LYS A 76 4.27 -8.81 -2.22
N PRO A 77 3.72 -9.89 -1.66
CA PRO A 77 2.46 -10.48 -2.12
C PRO A 77 1.35 -9.44 -2.35
N CYS A 78 1.13 -8.55 -1.38
CA CYS A 78 0.10 -7.51 -1.50
C CYS A 78 0.40 -6.46 -2.60
N ASP A 79 1.65 -6.25 -2.99
CA ASP A 79 2.04 -5.30 -4.02
C ASP A 79 1.77 -5.85 -5.43
N THR A 80 1.79 -7.18 -5.60
CA THR A 80 1.53 -7.82 -6.90
C THR A 80 0.12 -7.56 -7.41
N TYR A 81 -0.87 -7.47 -6.51
CA TYR A 81 -2.22 -7.02 -6.89
C TYR A 81 -2.21 -5.61 -7.47
N SER A 82 -1.43 -4.72 -6.88
CA SER A 82 -1.31 -3.34 -7.39
C SER A 82 -0.61 -3.30 -8.74
N PHE A 83 0.35 -4.18 -8.95
CA PHE A 83 1.05 -4.29 -10.23
C PHE A 83 0.12 -4.78 -11.34
N ASN A 84 -0.64 -5.85 -11.11
CA ASN A 84 -1.67 -6.34 -12.04
C ASN A 84 -2.71 -5.26 -12.36
N GLN A 85 -3.17 -4.52 -11.34
CA GLN A 85 -4.12 -3.42 -11.56
C GLN A 85 -3.53 -2.32 -12.45
N LEU A 86 -2.25 -2.01 -12.32
CA LEU A 86 -1.57 -1.03 -13.18
C LEU A 86 -1.39 -1.54 -14.62
N ILE A 87 -1.14 -2.83 -14.83
CA ILE A 87 -1.14 -3.44 -16.17
C ILE A 87 -2.54 -3.33 -16.78
N LYS A 88 -3.58 -3.74 -16.06
CA LYS A 88 -4.99 -3.66 -16.48
C LYS A 88 -5.40 -2.25 -16.90
N GLU A 89 -4.84 -1.23 -16.26
CA GLU A 89 -5.09 0.17 -16.58
C GLU A 89 -4.14 0.75 -17.64
N ASN A 90 -3.29 -0.08 -18.27
CA ASN A 90 -2.27 0.34 -19.24
C ASN A 90 -1.35 1.44 -18.68
N ARG A 91 -1.00 1.35 -17.39
CA ARG A 91 -0.10 2.29 -16.71
C ARG A 91 1.32 1.76 -16.59
N VAL A 92 1.48 0.45 -16.61
CA VAL A 92 2.75 -0.28 -16.56
C VAL A 92 2.78 -1.26 -17.72
N ASP A 93 3.90 -1.30 -18.41
CA ASP A 93 4.20 -2.30 -19.43
C ASP A 93 4.88 -3.49 -18.76
N ARG A 94 4.26 -4.69 -18.83
CA ARG A 94 4.79 -5.92 -18.24
C ARG A 94 6.16 -6.30 -18.79
N GLU A 95 6.40 -6.07 -20.08
CA GLU A 95 7.66 -6.38 -20.75
C GLU A 95 8.84 -5.53 -20.25
N LYS A 96 8.55 -4.39 -19.64
CA LYS A 96 9.55 -3.49 -19.02
C LYS A 96 9.92 -3.86 -17.59
N ALA A 97 9.30 -4.90 -17.02
CA ALA A 97 9.53 -5.33 -15.66
C ALA A 97 10.08 -6.75 -15.60
N TYR A 98 11.05 -6.99 -14.71
CA TYR A 98 11.41 -8.27 -14.18
C TYR A 98 11.00 -8.29 -12.72
N ILE A 99 10.15 -9.21 -12.32
CA ILE A 99 9.52 -9.19 -11.01
C ILE A 99 10.09 -10.30 -10.14
N ILE A 100 10.72 -9.92 -9.03
CA ILE A 100 11.03 -10.87 -7.97
C ILE A 100 10.00 -10.68 -6.85
N GLY A 101 9.17 -11.71 -6.65
CA GLY A 101 8.31 -11.84 -5.49
C GLY A 101 9.15 -12.05 -4.24
N VAL A 102 9.00 -11.20 -3.22
CA VAL A 102 9.77 -11.31 -1.98
C VAL A 102 8.88 -11.74 -0.84
N GLY A 103 9.33 -12.74 -0.07
CA GLY A 103 8.62 -13.24 1.10
C GLY A 103 8.27 -12.13 2.10
N CYS A 104 7.13 -12.23 2.77
CA CYS A 104 6.65 -11.20 3.67
C CYS A 104 6.03 -11.79 4.95
N LYS A 105 6.60 -11.46 6.09
CA LYS A 105 6.10 -11.84 7.43
C LYS A 105 5.24 -10.76 8.10
N GLY A 106 4.88 -9.72 7.37
CA GLY A 106 4.22 -8.49 7.86
C GLY A 106 5.19 -7.32 7.81
N LYS A 107 4.66 -6.10 7.95
CA LYS A 107 5.46 -4.86 7.97
C LYS A 107 5.14 -4.06 9.21
N LEU A 108 6.10 -3.29 9.67
CA LEU A 108 6.10 -2.59 10.95
C LEU A 108 5.70 -1.12 10.80
N ASP A 109 5.15 -0.58 11.87
CA ASP A 109 4.75 0.80 12.02
C ASP A 109 5.51 1.41 13.20
N VAL A 110 6.41 2.33 12.90
CA VAL A 110 7.20 3.01 13.94
C VAL A 110 6.32 3.84 14.88
N GLU A 111 5.18 4.35 14.41
CA GLU A 111 4.28 5.14 15.26
C GLU A 111 3.61 4.26 16.34
N LYS A 112 3.35 2.98 16.06
CA LYS A 112 2.93 2.01 17.08
C LYS A 112 4.02 1.75 18.11
N ILE A 113 5.28 1.72 17.70
CA ILE A 113 6.44 1.62 18.63
C ILE A 113 6.52 2.87 19.51
N LYS A 114 6.44 4.05 18.90
CA LYS A 114 6.49 5.33 19.62
C LYS A 114 5.31 5.51 20.59
N SER A 115 4.12 5.03 20.21
CA SER A 115 2.90 5.12 21.05
C SER A 115 3.03 4.35 22.37
N GLN A 116 3.95 3.38 22.45
CA GLN A 116 4.29 2.66 23.68
C GLN A 116 5.22 3.48 24.62
N GLY A 117 5.41 4.76 24.34
CA GLY A 117 6.25 5.67 25.14
C GLY A 117 7.73 5.59 24.80
N ILE A 118 8.13 4.90 23.72
CA ILE A 118 9.51 4.75 23.29
C ILE A 118 9.94 5.99 22.51
N LYS A 119 11.02 6.62 22.95
CA LYS A 119 11.59 7.86 22.37
C LYS A 119 13.08 7.69 22.12
N GLY A 120 13.63 8.55 21.24
CA GLY A 120 15.07 8.58 20.96
C GLY A 120 15.57 7.31 20.30
N ILE A 121 14.83 6.75 19.36
CA ILE A 121 15.16 5.51 18.64
C ILE A 121 16.43 5.73 17.82
N LEU A 122 17.45 4.91 18.07
CA LEU A 122 18.74 4.91 17.37
C LEU A 122 18.82 3.78 16.34
N SER A 123 18.35 2.60 16.72
CA SER A 123 18.29 1.43 15.83
C SER A 123 17.19 0.46 16.30
N ILE A 124 16.79 -0.43 15.40
CA ILE A 124 15.83 -1.48 15.69
C ILE A 124 16.39 -2.77 15.10
N SER A 125 16.48 -3.81 15.91
CA SER A 125 16.86 -5.16 15.51
C SER A 125 15.70 -6.15 15.71
N GLY A 126 15.76 -7.29 15.02
CA GLY A 126 14.65 -8.24 14.96
C GLY A 126 13.59 -7.89 13.88
N ALA A 127 13.86 -6.85 13.08
CA ALA A 127 13.01 -6.47 11.94
C ALA A 127 13.35 -7.25 10.65
N GLU A 128 14.43 -8.01 10.68
CA GLU A 128 14.93 -8.81 9.58
C GLU A 128 13.95 -9.93 9.20
N ILE A 129 13.95 -10.31 7.92
CA ILE A 129 13.04 -11.32 7.39
C ILE A 129 13.41 -12.73 7.87
N GLU A 130 14.68 -12.99 8.10
CA GLU A 130 15.22 -14.33 8.37
C GLU A 130 14.99 -14.83 9.80
N GLY A 131 14.37 -14.02 10.68
CA GLY A 131 14.10 -14.42 12.05
C GLY A 131 12.61 -14.66 12.30
N ASP A 132 12.26 -15.70 13.02
CA ASP A 132 10.97 -15.84 13.69
C ASP A 132 10.92 -14.99 14.97
N ALA A 133 11.61 -13.85 14.96
CA ALA A 133 11.65 -12.96 16.10
C ALA A 133 10.24 -12.48 16.43
N GLU A 134 9.69 -12.99 17.52
CA GLU A 134 8.40 -12.52 18.05
C GLU A 134 8.51 -11.13 18.67
N THR A 135 9.74 -10.63 18.84
CA THR A 135 10.04 -9.37 19.50
C THR A 135 11.06 -8.55 18.72
N LEU A 136 10.93 -7.23 18.84
CA LEU A 136 11.89 -6.24 18.36
C LEU A 136 12.71 -5.73 19.53
N THR A 137 14.00 -5.54 19.35
CA THR A 137 14.84 -4.78 20.28
C THR A 137 15.03 -3.37 19.72
N VAL A 138 14.54 -2.38 20.45
CA VAL A 138 14.61 -0.97 20.08
C VAL A 138 15.69 -0.30 20.94
N ASN A 139 16.84 0.00 20.34
CA ASN A 139 17.91 0.73 21.00
C ASN A 139 17.55 2.21 21.01
N THR A 140 17.62 2.82 22.16
CA THR A 140 17.26 4.23 22.33
C THR A 140 18.36 5.00 23.09
N LEU A 141 18.30 6.31 23.03
CA LEU A 141 19.14 7.19 23.87
C LEU A 141 18.97 6.93 25.39
N TYR A 142 17.92 6.22 25.78
CA TYR A 142 17.55 5.96 27.18
C TYR A 142 17.66 4.47 27.55
N GLY A 143 18.37 3.68 26.74
CA GLY A 143 18.54 2.23 26.88
C GLY A 143 17.59 1.42 26.00
N ASP A 144 17.82 0.13 25.98
CA ASP A 144 17.11 -0.80 25.12
C ASP A 144 15.68 -1.07 25.63
N LYS A 145 14.76 -1.23 24.69
CA LYS A 145 13.37 -1.60 24.93
C LYS A 145 13.00 -2.79 24.06
N THR A 146 12.13 -3.65 24.57
CA THR A 146 11.59 -4.78 23.82
C THR A 146 10.13 -4.53 23.47
N VAL A 147 9.75 -4.79 22.23
CA VAL A 147 8.39 -4.63 21.72
C VAL A 147 7.98 -5.92 21.02
N ALA A 148 6.78 -6.43 21.27
CA ALA A 148 6.28 -7.57 20.53
C ALA A 148 6.08 -7.20 19.04
N TYR A 149 6.56 -8.04 18.13
CA TYR A 149 6.50 -7.78 16.69
C TYR A 149 5.07 -7.51 16.22
N LYS A 150 4.11 -8.33 16.67
CA LYS A 150 2.70 -8.17 16.36
C LYS A 150 2.12 -6.81 16.78
N ASP A 151 2.57 -6.26 17.92
CA ASP A 151 2.06 -4.99 18.43
C ASP A 151 2.62 -3.78 17.68
N ALA A 152 3.70 -3.99 16.94
CA ALA A 152 4.31 -3.00 16.04
C ALA A 152 3.88 -3.15 14.58
N MET A 153 3.11 -4.18 14.19
CA MET A 153 2.71 -4.40 12.80
C MET A 153 1.74 -3.34 12.29
N LEU A 154 1.88 -3.02 11.00
CA LEU A 154 0.90 -2.21 10.26
C LEU A 154 -0.50 -2.86 10.34
N GLU A 155 -1.54 -2.04 10.46
CA GLU A 155 -2.92 -2.51 10.57
C GLU A 155 -3.33 -3.44 9.41
N ARG A 156 -2.96 -3.08 8.19
CA ARG A 156 -3.21 -3.90 6.99
C ARG A 156 -2.57 -5.30 7.05
N CYS A 157 -1.51 -5.46 7.84
CA CYS A 157 -0.81 -6.73 7.95
C CYS A 157 -1.49 -7.69 8.93
N HIS A 158 -2.27 -7.18 9.89
CA HIS A 158 -3.13 -7.99 10.75
C HIS A 158 -4.29 -8.64 9.99
N VAL A 159 -4.79 -7.96 8.95
CA VAL A 159 -5.91 -8.40 8.11
C VAL A 159 -5.46 -8.65 6.66
N CYS A 160 -4.30 -9.26 6.50
CA CYS A 160 -3.70 -9.49 5.19
C CYS A 160 -4.57 -10.40 4.32
N LYS A 161 -4.84 -9.98 3.09
CA LYS A 161 -5.69 -10.70 2.13
C LYS A 161 -5.06 -11.96 1.53
N GLY A 162 -3.76 -12.17 1.73
CA GLY A 162 -3.05 -13.35 1.23
C GLY A 162 -1.55 -13.14 1.16
N LYS A 163 -0.83 -14.24 1.02
CA LYS A 163 0.63 -14.30 0.99
C LYS A 163 1.17 -14.85 -0.33
N GLU A 164 0.30 -15.14 -1.29
CA GLU A 164 0.67 -15.58 -2.62
C GLU A 164 0.94 -14.37 -3.52
N HIS A 165 1.95 -14.50 -4.38
CA HIS A 165 2.23 -13.51 -5.40
C HIS A 165 1.34 -13.76 -6.62
N MET A 166 0.61 -12.75 -7.07
CA MET A 166 -0.30 -12.85 -8.22
C MET A 166 0.43 -12.72 -9.56
N ILE A 167 1.65 -12.17 -9.56
CA ILE A 167 2.51 -12.03 -10.73
C ILE A 167 3.96 -11.95 -10.28
N PHE A 168 4.82 -12.74 -10.91
CA PHE A 168 6.26 -12.74 -10.67
C PHE A 168 6.98 -13.48 -11.82
N ASP A 169 8.29 -13.30 -11.92
CA ASP A 169 9.20 -14.09 -12.74
C ASP A 169 9.96 -15.08 -11.85
N GLU A 170 10.30 -14.67 -10.63
CA GLU A 170 10.96 -15.50 -9.59
C GLU A 170 10.40 -15.14 -8.21
N GLU A 171 10.55 -16.06 -7.25
CA GLU A 171 10.21 -15.83 -5.84
C GLU A 171 11.42 -16.09 -4.96
N ILE A 172 11.64 -15.24 -3.96
CA ILE A 172 12.72 -15.38 -2.97
C ILE A 172 12.15 -15.19 -1.56
N GLY A 173 12.45 -16.13 -0.68
CA GLY A 173 12.04 -16.12 0.71
C GLY A 173 10.60 -16.60 0.92
N GLU A 174 10.27 -16.86 2.19
CA GLU A 174 8.98 -17.39 2.59
C GLU A 174 8.06 -16.29 3.15
N SER A 175 6.77 -16.42 2.89
CA SER A 175 5.75 -15.59 3.49
C SER A 175 5.07 -16.32 4.65
N LYS A 176 4.87 -15.60 5.77
CA LYS A 176 4.13 -16.16 6.91
C LYS A 176 2.64 -15.89 6.71
N ASP A 177 1.84 -16.94 6.70
CA ASP A 177 0.39 -16.85 6.61
C ASP A 177 -0.19 -16.20 7.87
N THR A 178 -1.10 -15.24 7.68
CA THR A 178 -1.86 -14.57 8.74
C THR A 178 -3.33 -14.94 8.62
N LYS A 179 -3.64 -16.25 8.64
CA LYS A 179 -5.03 -16.74 8.54
C LYS A 179 -5.84 -16.25 9.74
N ASP A 180 -7.12 -15.99 9.49
CA ASP A 180 -8.23 -15.84 10.44
C ASP A 180 -8.58 -14.41 10.94
N ALA A 181 -7.99 -13.34 10.41
CA ALA A 181 -8.47 -12.01 10.77
C ALA A 181 -9.55 -11.52 9.78
N ASP A 182 -10.71 -11.19 10.31
CA ASP A 182 -11.79 -10.61 9.52
C ASP A 182 -11.37 -9.24 8.94
N ARG A 183 -11.18 -9.22 7.62
CA ARG A 183 -10.76 -8.05 6.86
C ARG A 183 -11.72 -6.86 7.01
N PHE A 184 -12.99 -7.11 7.20
CA PHE A 184 -14.04 -6.10 7.22
C PHE A 184 -14.51 -5.70 8.62
N ALA A 185 -14.02 -6.33 9.68
CA ALA A 185 -14.45 -6.09 11.05
C ALA A 185 -14.49 -4.61 11.46
N GLU A 186 -13.46 -3.82 11.10
CA GLU A 186 -13.44 -2.39 11.40
C GLU A 186 -14.47 -1.58 10.57
N VAL A 187 -14.71 -1.99 9.34
CA VAL A 187 -15.75 -1.39 8.49
C VAL A 187 -17.12 -1.68 9.09
N GLU A 188 -17.37 -2.91 9.52
CA GLU A 188 -18.65 -3.33 10.13
C GLU A 188 -18.94 -2.61 11.45
N LYS A 189 -17.91 -2.38 12.27
CA LYS A 189 -18.07 -1.54 13.47
C LYS A 189 -18.54 -0.13 13.13
N ILE A 190 -18.00 0.46 12.07
CA ILE A 190 -18.43 1.79 11.61
C ILE A 190 -19.84 1.72 11.01
N GLU A 191 -20.17 0.67 10.26
CA GLU A 191 -21.51 0.48 9.70
C GLU A 191 -22.59 0.34 10.77
N ALA A 192 -22.25 -0.28 11.90
CA ALA A 192 -23.17 -0.43 13.04
C ALA A 192 -23.42 0.86 13.83
N MET A 193 -22.62 1.92 13.63
CA MET A 193 -22.85 3.22 14.28
C MET A 193 -24.12 3.86 13.78
N LYS A 194 -24.79 4.65 14.65
CA LYS A 194 -25.88 5.53 14.20
C LYS A 194 -25.38 6.58 13.21
N PRO A 195 -26.24 7.12 12.34
CA PRO A 195 -25.84 8.10 11.33
C PRO A 195 -25.07 9.30 11.91
N GLU A 196 -25.50 9.81 13.06
CA GLU A 196 -24.89 10.96 13.73
C GLU A 196 -23.52 10.63 14.29
N GLU A 197 -23.36 9.44 14.88
CA GLU A 197 -22.08 8.95 15.41
C GLU A 197 -21.08 8.70 14.26
N LYS A 198 -21.54 8.10 13.17
CA LYS A 198 -20.77 7.88 11.95
C LYS A 198 -20.28 9.18 11.34
N PHE A 199 -21.18 10.17 11.23
CA PHE A 199 -20.83 11.50 10.75
C PHE A 199 -19.79 12.18 11.64
N ALA A 200 -20.00 12.15 12.97
CA ALA A 200 -19.06 12.71 13.94
C ALA A 200 -17.69 12.04 13.89
N TYR A 201 -17.63 10.70 13.75
CA TYR A 201 -16.40 9.94 13.58
C TYR A 201 -15.61 10.41 12.36
N PHE A 202 -16.24 10.45 11.19
CA PHE A 202 -15.57 10.88 9.97
C PHE A 202 -15.20 12.36 10.00
N GLN A 203 -16.04 13.21 10.59
CA GLN A 203 -15.70 14.62 10.76
C GLN A 203 -14.44 14.79 11.61
N LYS A 204 -14.35 14.09 12.74
CA LYS A 204 -13.19 14.10 13.63
C LYS A 204 -11.92 13.61 12.91
N GLU A 205 -12.01 12.48 12.22
CA GLU A 205 -10.83 11.90 11.56
C GLU A 205 -10.36 12.76 10.39
N LEU A 206 -11.27 13.19 9.52
CA LEU A 206 -10.91 13.94 8.31
C LEU A 206 -10.50 15.39 8.58
N SER A 207 -10.95 16.00 9.69
CA SER A 207 -10.52 17.36 10.07
C SER A 207 -9.02 17.46 10.42
N LYS A 208 -8.36 16.33 10.68
CA LYS A 208 -6.91 16.28 10.89
C LYS A 208 -6.12 16.51 9.59
N CYS A 209 -6.77 16.46 8.43
CA CYS A 209 -6.10 16.50 7.14
C CYS A 209 -5.44 17.86 6.87
N ILE A 210 -4.15 17.82 6.53
CA ILE A 210 -3.36 19.01 6.15
C ILE A 210 -3.19 19.15 4.63
N ARG A 211 -3.91 18.37 3.83
CA ARG A 211 -3.88 18.40 2.36
C ARG A 211 -2.48 18.22 1.75
N CYS A 212 -1.61 17.43 2.38
CA CYS A 212 -0.25 17.16 1.88
C CYS A 212 -0.23 16.28 0.61
N ASN A 213 -1.34 15.65 0.24
CA ASN A 213 -1.50 14.73 -0.89
C ASN A 213 -0.65 13.44 -0.83
N ALA A 214 0.07 13.13 0.26
CA ALA A 214 0.87 11.91 0.38
C ALA A 214 0.06 10.65 0.04
N CYS A 215 -1.17 10.53 0.59
CA CYS A 215 -2.08 9.41 0.32
C CYS A 215 -2.47 9.24 -1.15
N ARG A 216 -2.54 10.34 -1.90
CA ARG A 216 -2.79 10.33 -3.35
C ARG A 216 -1.55 9.89 -4.11
N ASN A 217 -0.40 10.44 -3.73
CA ASN A 217 0.86 10.26 -4.47
C ASN A 217 1.37 8.82 -4.41
N VAL A 218 1.20 8.12 -3.28
CA VAL A 218 1.64 6.72 -3.13
C VAL A 218 0.63 5.71 -3.64
N CYS A 219 -0.63 6.10 -3.85
CA CYS A 219 -1.69 5.15 -4.20
C CYS A 219 -1.52 4.62 -5.63
N PRO A 220 -1.39 3.30 -5.85
CA PRO A 220 -1.31 2.72 -7.19
C PRO A 220 -2.55 3.05 -8.04
N ALA A 221 -3.74 3.02 -7.47
CA ALA A 221 -4.98 3.35 -8.18
C ALA A 221 -5.14 4.85 -8.50
N CYS A 222 -4.33 5.75 -7.91
CA CYS A 222 -4.27 7.16 -8.30
C CYS A 222 -3.25 7.38 -9.42
N SER A 223 -3.54 6.84 -10.60
CA SER A 223 -2.64 6.80 -11.77
C SER A 223 -2.96 7.82 -12.85
N CYS A 224 -3.87 8.76 -12.62
CA CYS A 224 -4.26 9.79 -13.59
C CYS A 224 -3.08 10.67 -14.01
N ARG A 225 -2.94 10.94 -15.32
CA ARG A 225 -1.91 11.87 -15.85
C ARG A 225 -2.13 13.31 -15.34
N LYS A 226 -3.39 13.72 -15.21
CA LYS A 226 -3.79 14.99 -14.63
C LYS A 226 -4.93 14.72 -13.64
N CYS A 227 -4.72 15.05 -12.38
CA CYS A 227 -5.71 14.87 -11.34
C CYS A 227 -6.74 16.00 -11.37
N VAL A 228 -8.00 15.68 -11.14
CA VAL A 228 -9.08 16.68 -11.02
C VAL A 228 -8.79 17.70 -9.92
N PHE A 229 -8.16 17.27 -8.84
CA PHE A 229 -7.76 18.12 -7.71
C PHE A 229 -6.60 19.08 -8.00
N ASP A 230 -5.93 18.92 -9.14
CA ASP A 230 -4.86 19.82 -9.62
C ASP A 230 -5.39 20.77 -10.72
N SER A 231 -6.68 20.74 -11.02
CA SER A 231 -7.29 21.58 -12.04
C SER A 231 -7.66 22.96 -11.49
N THR A 232 -7.16 24.01 -12.13
CA THR A 232 -7.51 25.40 -11.79
C THR A 232 -8.97 25.77 -12.14
N LYS A 233 -9.69 24.88 -12.82
CA LYS A 233 -11.10 25.11 -13.22
C LYS A 233 -12.11 24.70 -12.15
N PHE A 234 -11.67 23.97 -11.11
CA PHE A 234 -12.51 23.47 -10.02
C PHE A 234 -12.02 24.06 -8.71
N ASP A 235 -12.49 25.26 -8.37
CA ASP A 235 -12.05 26.00 -7.17
C ASP A 235 -12.25 25.24 -5.88
N SER A 236 -13.36 24.52 -5.74
CA SER A 236 -13.66 23.66 -4.57
C SER A 236 -12.74 22.46 -4.39
N ALA A 237 -11.95 22.10 -5.40
CA ALA A 237 -11.01 20.99 -5.35
C ALA A 237 -9.57 21.44 -5.12
N GLN A 238 -9.31 22.74 -5.13
CA GLN A 238 -7.98 23.30 -4.96
C GLN A 238 -7.53 23.26 -3.49
N LYS A 239 -6.21 23.26 -3.31
CA LYS A 239 -5.53 23.18 -2.02
C LYS A 239 -5.67 24.45 -1.15
N ALA A 240 -6.44 25.44 -1.57
CA ALA A 240 -6.36 26.78 -1.04
C ALA A 240 -7.00 26.98 0.34
N ASN A 241 -8.02 26.22 0.68
CA ASN A 241 -8.71 26.33 1.95
C ASN A 241 -8.69 24.98 2.68
N ALA A 242 -8.09 24.95 3.85
CA ALA A 242 -8.13 23.80 4.75
C ALA A 242 -9.36 23.90 5.64
N ASP A 243 -10.57 23.88 5.07
CA ASP A 243 -11.78 23.77 5.84
C ASP A 243 -12.28 22.31 5.91
N SER A 244 -13.05 22.03 6.94
CA SER A 244 -13.51 20.67 7.22
C SER A 244 -14.43 20.08 6.14
N PHE A 245 -15.04 20.91 5.31
CA PHE A 245 -15.88 20.46 4.20
C PHE A 245 -15.02 20.02 3.00
N GLU A 246 -14.03 20.81 2.62
CA GLU A 246 -13.15 20.51 1.49
C GLU A 246 -12.29 19.26 1.74
N GLU A 247 -11.77 19.06 2.96
CA GLU A 247 -11.06 17.85 3.32
C GLU A 247 -11.94 16.61 3.19
N LYS A 248 -13.17 16.67 3.66
CA LYS A 248 -14.13 15.57 3.52
C LYS A 248 -14.41 15.27 2.06
N MET A 249 -14.74 16.30 1.28
CA MET A 249 -15.01 16.15 -0.15
C MET A 249 -13.81 15.56 -0.90
N PHE A 250 -12.60 16.02 -0.61
CA PHE A 250 -11.38 15.44 -1.18
C PHE A 250 -11.28 13.94 -0.92
N HIS A 251 -11.46 13.51 0.32
CA HIS A 251 -11.30 12.10 0.67
C HIS A 251 -12.44 11.23 0.15
N ILE A 252 -13.67 11.74 0.19
CA ILE A 252 -14.86 11.05 -0.35
C ILE A 252 -14.71 10.86 -1.87
N ILE A 253 -14.45 11.94 -2.62
CA ILE A 253 -14.30 11.89 -4.07
C ILE A 253 -13.12 10.97 -4.44
N ARG A 254 -12.01 11.05 -3.70
CA ARG A 254 -10.86 10.16 -3.92
C ARG A 254 -11.23 8.70 -3.71
N ALA A 255 -12.03 8.37 -2.68
CA ALA A 255 -12.47 7.00 -2.43
C ALA A 255 -13.37 6.48 -3.56
N PHE A 256 -14.30 7.31 -4.08
CA PHE A 256 -15.08 6.98 -5.27
C PHE A 256 -14.21 6.73 -6.50
N HIS A 257 -13.18 7.56 -6.74
CA HIS A 257 -12.29 7.38 -7.90
C HIS A 257 -11.49 6.09 -7.87
N VAL A 258 -11.25 5.50 -6.70
CA VAL A 258 -10.53 4.24 -6.57
C VAL A 258 -11.43 3.04 -6.28
N ALA A 259 -12.76 3.23 -6.21
CA ALA A 259 -13.71 2.14 -6.04
C ALA A 259 -13.57 1.13 -7.20
N GLY A 260 -13.60 -0.17 -6.89
CA GLY A 260 -13.38 -1.26 -7.85
C GLY A 260 -11.94 -1.38 -8.39
N ARG A 261 -11.06 -0.45 -8.02
CA ARG A 261 -9.64 -0.42 -8.44
C ARG A 261 -8.68 -0.49 -7.24
N CYS A 262 -9.19 -0.29 -6.05
CA CYS A 262 -8.42 -0.35 -4.81
C CYS A 262 -8.05 -1.79 -4.49
N THR A 263 -6.74 -2.05 -4.42
CA THR A 263 -6.19 -3.37 -4.09
C THR A 263 -6.04 -3.59 -2.59
N ASP A 264 -6.56 -2.71 -1.75
CA ASP A 264 -6.44 -2.75 -0.28
C ASP A 264 -4.98 -2.84 0.22
N CYS A 265 -4.08 -2.15 -0.45
CA CYS A 265 -2.67 -2.13 -0.05
C CYS A 265 -2.38 -1.28 1.21
N GLY A 266 -3.33 -0.48 1.71
CA GLY A 266 -3.21 0.33 2.93
C GLY A 266 -2.18 1.48 2.90
N GLU A 267 -1.52 1.73 1.76
CA GLU A 267 -0.49 2.77 1.65
C GLU A 267 -0.98 4.17 2.00
N CYS A 268 -2.25 4.47 1.68
CA CYS A 268 -2.84 5.77 1.96
C CYS A 268 -2.87 6.12 3.46
N SER A 269 -3.09 5.13 4.33
CA SER A 269 -3.04 5.32 5.78
C SER A 269 -1.61 5.29 6.30
N ARG A 270 -0.75 4.40 5.78
CA ARG A 270 0.65 4.29 6.21
C ARG A 270 1.41 5.61 6.07
N VAL A 271 1.20 6.34 4.97
CA VAL A 271 1.93 7.59 4.72
C VAL A 271 1.24 8.82 5.28
N CYS A 272 0.09 8.69 5.91
CA CYS A 272 -0.62 9.85 6.43
C CYS A 272 0.05 10.39 7.68
N PRO A 273 0.66 11.60 7.65
CA PRO A 273 1.34 12.16 8.82
C PRO A 273 0.39 12.51 9.96
N GLN A 274 -0.92 12.51 9.69
CA GLN A 274 -1.96 12.78 10.68
C GLN A 274 -2.65 11.50 11.19
N GLY A 275 -2.16 10.30 10.78
CA GLY A 275 -2.70 9.02 11.22
C GLY A 275 -4.16 8.77 10.82
N ILE A 276 -4.65 9.39 9.73
CA ILE A 276 -6.04 9.22 9.28
C ILE A 276 -6.22 7.82 8.70
N PRO A 277 -7.20 7.02 9.15
CA PRO A 277 -7.42 5.65 8.67
C PRO A 277 -8.13 5.62 7.30
N LEU A 278 -7.49 6.20 6.28
CA LEU A 278 -8.05 6.38 4.93
C LEU A 278 -8.38 5.06 4.23
N HIS A 279 -7.71 3.97 4.60
CA HIS A 279 -7.99 2.64 4.06
C HIS A 279 -9.41 2.17 4.36
N LEU A 280 -10.03 2.60 5.48
CA LEU A 280 -11.38 2.20 5.86
C LEU A 280 -12.43 2.68 4.86
N PHE A 281 -12.27 3.90 4.31
CA PHE A 281 -13.15 4.38 3.24
C PHE A 281 -13.07 3.49 2.00
N ASN A 282 -11.86 3.16 1.58
CA ASN A 282 -11.67 2.33 0.40
C ASN A 282 -12.15 0.89 0.65
N ARG A 283 -11.90 0.36 1.84
CA ARG A 283 -12.31 -0.99 2.23
C ARG A 283 -13.83 -1.13 2.32
N LYS A 284 -14.55 -0.06 2.70
CA LYS A 284 -16.00 -0.02 2.61
C LYS A 284 -16.48 -0.26 1.18
N PHE A 285 -15.88 0.42 0.18
CA PHE A 285 -16.22 0.16 -1.23
C PHE A 285 -15.89 -1.26 -1.68
N ILE A 286 -14.80 -1.84 -1.18
CA ILE A 286 -14.45 -3.23 -1.50
C ILE A 286 -15.53 -4.17 -0.96
N LYS A 287 -15.94 -3.98 0.31
CA LYS A 287 -17.01 -4.77 0.94
C LYS A 287 -18.33 -4.66 0.16
N ASP A 288 -18.73 -3.43 -0.21
CA ASP A 288 -19.95 -3.21 -0.98
C ASP A 288 -19.90 -3.87 -2.37
N ILE A 289 -18.73 -3.85 -3.01
CA ILE A 289 -18.55 -4.49 -4.32
C ILE A 289 -18.67 -6.00 -4.18
N ASP A 290 -18.04 -6.60 -3.17
CA ASP A 290 -18.16 -8.03 -2.90
C ASP A 290 -19.63 -8.42 -2.59
N GLU A 291 -20.33 -7.59 -1.85
CA GLU A 291 -21.74 -7.83 -1.50
C GLU A 291 -22.70 -7.70 -2.71
N PHE A 292 -22.48 -6.70 -3.58
CA PHE A 292 -23.41 -6.42 -4.68
C PHE A 292 -23.09 -7.16 -5.98
N TYR A 293 -21.83 -7.48 -6.22
CA TYR A 293 -21.37 -8.05 -7.49
C TYR A 293 -20.70 -9.43 -7.34
N GLY A 294 -20.56 -9.94 -6.10
CA GLY A 294 -19.84 -11.17 -5.78
C GLY A 294 -18.36 -10.93 -5.54
N ASP A 295 -17.67 -11.99 -5.14
CA ASP A 295 -16.24 -11.91 -4.75
C ASP A 295 -15.40 -11.29 -5.86
N TYR A 296 -14.84 -10.14 -5.55
CA TYR A 296 -13.96 -9.41 -6.46
C TYR A 296 -12.75 -8.83 -5.72
N GLN A 297 -11.56 -9.16 -6.19
CA GLN A 297 -10.32 -8.55 -5.72
C GLN A 297 -9.62 -7.81 -6.87
N ALA A 298 -9.58 -6.49 -6.79
CA ALA A 298 -8.84 -5.69 -7.77
C ALA A 298 -7.38 -6.16 -7.89
N GLY A 299 -6.94 -6.41 -9.12
CA GLY A 299 -5.58 -6.86 -9.41
C GLY A 299 -5.28 -8.34 -9.11
N ALA A 300 -6.29 -9.17 -8.84
CA ALA A 300 -6.08 -10.63 -8.75
C ALA A 300 -5.51 -11.21 -10.05
N ASP A 301 -5.85 -10.60 -11.17
CA ASP A 301 -5.28 -10.85 -12.50
C ASP A 301 -5.13 -9.54 -13.29
N ALA A 302 -4.48 -9.60 -14.44
CA ALA A 302 -4.27 -8.44 -15.31
C ALA A 302 -5.33 -8.30 -16.42
N GLU A 303 -6.26 -9.22 -16.58
CA GLU A 303 -7.14 -9.35 -17.77
C GLU A 303 -8.62 -9.10 -17.47
N SER A 304 -9.13 -9.58 -16.32
CA SER A 304 -10.54 -9.49 -15.95
C SER A 304 -11.01 -8.04 -15.82
N LYS A 305 -12.22 -7.76 -16.29
CA LYS A 305 -12.83 -6.43 -16.13
C LYS A 305 -13.37 -6.28 -14.69
N GLY A 306 -13.17 -5.10 -14.12
CA GLY A 306 -13.75 -4.78 -12.82
C GLY A 306 -15.27 -4.59 -12.91
N PRO A 307 -16.03 -4.92 -11.85
CA PRO A 307 -17.49 -4.88 -11.87
C PRO A 307 -18.07 -3.47 -12.10
N LEU A 308 -17.32 -2.42 -11.76
CA LEU A 308 -17.75 -1.04 -12.03
C LEU A 308 -17.35 -0.51 -13.43
N THR A 309 -16.66 -1.32 -14.23
CA THR A 309 -16.23 -0.96 -15.59
C THR A 309 -16.84 -1.85 -16.67
N SER A 310 -17.67 -2.79 -16.28
CA SER A 310 -18.41 -3.72 -17.14
C SER A 310 -19.80 -3.92 -16.60
N PHE A 311 -20.70 -4.42 -17.44
CA PHE A 311 -22.05 -4.82 -17.03
C PHE A 311 -22.42 -6.12 -17.69
N THR A 312 -23.36 -6.83 -17.08
CA THR A 312 -24.04 -8.01 -17.64
C THR A 312 -25.54 -7.79 -17.64
N PHE A 313 -26.28 -8.57 -18.42
CA PHE A 313 -27.75 -8.47 -18.43
C PHE A 313 -28.40 -8.85 -17.09
N GLY A 314 -27.65 -9.51 -16.20
CA GLY A 314 -28.10 -9.87 -14.87
C GLY A 314 -27.82 -8.79 -13.80
N ASP A 315 -27.12 -7.73 -14.15
CA ASP A 315 -26.81 -6.65 -13.20
C ASP A 315 -28.10 -5.93 -12.80
N VAL A 316 -28.21 -5.67 -11.50
CA VAL A 316 -29.38 -4.98 -10.95
C VAL A 316 -29.25 -3.49 -11.14
N GLU A 317 -30.25 -2.86 -11.73
CA GLU A 317 -30.31 -1.41 -11.90
C GLU A 317 -30.19 -0.69 -10.53
N PRO A 318 -29.35 0.35 -10.42
CA PRO A 318 -29.13 1.06 -9.15
C PRO A 318 -30.41 1.57 -8.46
N GLY A 319 -31.45 1.92 -9.23
CA GLY A 319 -32.74 2.34 -8.72
C GLY A 319 -33.54 1.24 -8.03
N VAL A 320 -33.24 -0.03 -8.30
CA VAL A 320 -33.95 -1.19 -7.75
C VAL A 320 -33.28 -1.65 -6.43
N THR A 321 -32.00 -1.38 -6.23
CA THR A 321 -31.25 -1.77 -5.01
C THR A 321 -31.67 -0.97 -3.79
N GLY A 322 -32.21 0.25 -3.95
CA GLY A 322 -32.69 1.12 -2.87
C GLY A 322 -33.87 0.58 -2.04
N GLY A 323 -34.51 -0.50 -2.46
CA GLY A 323 -35.62 -1.15 -1.75
C GLY A 323 -35.25 -2.32 -0.84
N ARG A 324 -33.96 -2.65 -0.72
CA ARG A 324 -33.46 -3.79 0.10
C ARG A 324 -32.68 -3.35 1.34
N ARG A 325 -32.95 -2.19 1.88
CA ARG A 325 -32.38 -1.74 3.17
C ARG A 325 -33.35 -1.96 4.31
#